data_e556aff939a6f80fd72ab613abc75a90
#
_entry.id   e556aff939a6f80fd72ab613abc75a90
#
_cell.length_a   1.000
_cell.length_b   1.000
_cell.length_c   1.000
_cell.angle_alpha   90.00
_cell.angle_beta   90.00
_cell.angle_gamma   90.00
#
_symmetry.space_group_name_H-M   'P 1'
#
loop_
_entity.id
_entity.type
_entity.pdbx_description
1 polymer ?
#
loop_
_entity_poly.entity_id
_entity_poly.type
_entity_poly.pdbx_seq_one_letter_code
_entity_poly.pdbx_strand_id
1 'polypeptide(L)'
;MKKIKFLFALAASSFALSSFAQTDWPNKPIQIIVTFAPGGTSDVLARAIAPDLSKALGQPVLVVNKPGANSTIATREVARSAPDGNTIGLFISAHAINPHITKSLPYDSKKDFTPLAMLALMPGILTVNPSVPVKNLQELVALAKAKPGTLAYGTPGGLTSGQLSMQYLIKLAAVDITEIGYKGGGPALERRKFRHFLLLLHALWRHVTLRLGPSNDVSV
;
A
#
# COMPACT_ATOMS: atom_id res chain seq x y z
N MET A 1 29.55 46.13 39.73
CA MET A 1 30.09 44.92 39.12
C MET A 1 29.48 43.61 39.65
N LYS A 2 29.19 43.48 40.97
CA LYS A 2 28.56 42.24 41.52
C LYS A 2 27.12 41.96 41.01
N LYS A 3 26.27 42.99 40.80
CA LYS A 3 24.89 42.86 40.33
C LYS A 3 24.79 42.42 38.87
N ILE A 4 25.72 42.78 37.99
CA ILE A 4 25.77 42.40 36.59
C ILE A 4 26.13 40.89 36.44
N LYS A 5 27.05 40.40 37.27
CA LYS A 5 27.42 38.99 37.29
C LYS A 5 26.26 38.06 37.73
N PHE A 6 25.40 38.56 38.63
CA PHE A 6 24.23 37.82 39.11
C PHE A 6 23.11 37.70 38.03
N LEU A 7 22.92 38.78 37.24
CA LEU A 7 21.97 38.76 36.12
C LEU A 7 22.43 37.80 34.99
N PHE A 8 23.73 37.75 34.70
CA PHE A 8 24.26 36.82 33.70
C PHE A 8 24.16 35.34 34.14
N ALA A 9 24.34 35.06 35.44
CA ALA A 9 24.18 33.73 35.99
C ALA A 9 22.72 33.28 35.95
N LEU A 10 21.75 34.17 36.16
CA LEU A 10 20.32 33.86 36.09
C LEU A 10 19.85 33.62 34.64
N ALA A 11 20.38 34.38 33.67
CA ALA A 11 20.09 34.21 32.26
C ALA A 11 20.67 32.89 31.69
N ALA A 12 21.87 32.50 32.15
CA ALA A 12 22.49 31.21 31.72
C ALA A 12 21.75 29.99 32.27
N SER A 13 21.16 30.05 33.48
CA SER A 13 20.35 28.95 34.04
C SER A 13 19.03 28.76 33.31
N SER A 14 18.43 29.80 32.73
CA SER A 14 17.19 29.72 31.98
C SER A 14 17.37 29.02 30.60
N PHE A 15 18.57 29.10 30.02
CA PHE A 15 18.90 28.45 28.75
C PHE A 15 19.19 26.96 28.91
N ALA A 16 19.63 26.52 30.09
CA ALA A 16 19.95 25.10 30.33
C ALA A 16 18.70 24.22 30.55
N LEU A 17 17.54 24.79 30.83
CA LEU A 17 16.29 24.07 31.09
C LEU A 17 15.52 23.70 29.80
N SER A 18 15.89 24.26 28.66
CA SER A 18 15.20 23.98 27.37
C SER A 18 15.66 22.70 26.66
N SER A 19 16.69 22.01 27.16
CA SER A 19 17.31 20.86 26.48
C SER A 19 16.70 19.51 26.85
N PHE A 20 15.68 19.43 27.71
CA PHE A 20 15.14 18.13 28.18
C PHE A 20 13.78 17.73 27.60
N ALA A 21 13.32 18.42 26.56
CA ALA A 21 12.06 18.02 25.88
C ALA A 21 12.29 17.13 24.65
N GLN A 22 13.31 16.29 24.67
CA GLN A 22 13.40 15.22 23.68
C GLN A 22 12.50 14.09 24.17
N THR A 23 11.22 14.17 23.83
CA THR A 23 10.30 13.05 24.05
C THR A 23 10.82 11.86 23.28
N ASP A 24 11.17 10.79 23.99
CA ASP A 24 11.59 9.53 23.37
C ASP A 24 10.51 9.10 22.37
N TRP A 25 10.82 9.14 21.09
CA TRP A 25 9.94 8.64 20.05
C TRP A 25 10.26 7.16 19.81
N PRO A 26 9.26 6.31 19.65
CA PRO A 26 7.81 6.55 19.77
C PRO A 26 7.32 6.47 21.22
N ASN A 27 6.48 7.41 21.65
CA ASN A 27 5.89 7.46 22.99
C ASN A 27 4.41 7.04 23.04
N LYS A 28 3.84 6.64 21.91
CA LYS A 28 2.45 6.18 21.76
C LYS A 28 2.34 5.14 20.63
N PRO A 29 1.23 4.39 20.57
CA PRO A 29 1.02 3.40 19.50
C PRO A 29 1.17 4.00 18.11
N ILE A 30 1.76 3.22 17.19
CA ILE A 30 1.92 3.56 15.78
C ILE A 30 0.78 2.93 14.99
N GLN A 31 0.21 3.66 14.05
CA GLN A 31 -0.82 3.17 13.15
C GLN A 31 -0.28 3.00 11.74
N ILE A 32 -0.45 1.81 11.16
CA ILE A 32 -0.24 1.57 9.73
C ILE A 32 -1.60 1.62 9.04
N ILE A 33 -1.84 2.70 8.32
CA ILE A 33 -3.07 2.88 7.53
C ILE A 33 -2.91 2.12 6.20
N VAL A 34 -3.76 1.11 6.00
CA VAL A 34 -3.82 0.30 4.78
C VAL A 34 -4.99 0.78 3.93
N THR A 35 -4.71 1.12 2.68
CA THR A 35 -5.68 1.79 1.79
C THR A 35 -6.71 0.85 1.15
N PHE A 36 -6.65 -0.45 1.44
CA PHE A 36 -7.54 -1.50 0.90
C PHE A 36 -8.18 -2.34 1.99
N ALA A 37 -9.20 -3.11 1.61
CA ALA A 37 -9.92 -3.99 2.51
C ALA A 37 -9.01 -5.08 3.11
N PRO A 38 -9.34 -5.59 4.31
CA PRO A 38 -8.65 -6.72 4.92
C PRO A 38 -8.54 -7.94 3.99
N GLY A 39 -7.49 -8.74 4.16
CA GLY A 39 -7.21 -9.94 3.37
C GLY A 39 -6.61 -9.67 1.99
N GLY A 40 -6.43 -8.40 1.61
CA GLY A 40 -5.66 -8.02 0.41
C GLY A 40 -4.16 -8.05 0.67
N THR A 41 -3.37 -7.95 -0.41
CA THR A 41 -1.90 -8.05 -0.35
C THR A 41 -1.24 -7.04 0.59
N SER A 42 -1.68 -5.78 0.57
CA SER A 42 -1.17 -4.73 1.46
C SER A 42 -1.52 -4.97 2.92
N ASP A 43 -2.70 -5.54 3.21
CA ASP A 43 -3.10 -5.91 4.57
C ASP A 43 -2.24 -7.05 5.12
N VAL A 44 -2.05 -8.09 4.31
CA VAL A 44 -1.18 -9.24 4.68
C VAL A 44 0.25 -8.76 4.95
N LEU A 45 0.79 -7.88 4.11
CA LEU A 45 2.14 -7.34 4.28
C LEU A 45 2.24 -6.47 5.55
N ALA A 46 1.28 -5.57 5.78
CA ALA A 46 1.26 -4.75 6.98
C ALA A 46 1.23 -5.59 8.26
N ARG A 47 0.37 -6.63 8.29
CA ARG A 47 0.26 -7.53 9.45
C ARG A 47 1.48 -8.44 9.61
N ALA A 48 2.19 -8.74 8.54
CA ALA A 48 3.43 -9.52 8.62
C ALA A 48 4.56 -8.74 9.29
N ILE A 49 4.68 -7.43 9.04
CA ILE A 49 5.75 -6.59 9.60
C ILE A 49 5.39 -5.97 10.95
N ALA A 50 4.11 -5.80 11.28
CA ALA A 50 3.67 -5.09 12.48
C ALA A 50 4.22 -5.67 13.81
N PRO A 51 4.31 -7.00 14.02
CA PRO A 51 4.88 -7.57 15.24
C PRO A 51 6.37 -7.22 15.42
N ASP A 52 7.16 -7.32 14.36
CA ASP A 52 8.59 -7.04 14.40
C ASP A 52 8.86 -5.54 14.61
N LEU A 53 8.08 -4.68 13.95
CA LEU A 53 8.12 -3.25 14.19
C LEU A 53 7.72 -2.90 15.63
N SER A 54 6.67 -3.53 16.17
CA SER A 54 6.24 -3.32 17.55
C SER A 54 7.35 -3.69 18.53
N LYS A 55 8.01 -4.83 18.31
CA LYS A 55 9.16 -5.27 19.12
C LYS A 55 10.34 -4.33 19.03
N ALA A 56 10.68 -3.87 17.81
CA ALA A 56 11.83 -3.00 17.58
C ALA A 56 11.63 -1.59 18.14
N LEU A 57 10.39 -1.08 18.10
CA LEU A 57 10.07 0.29 18.50
C LEU A 57 9.55 0.40 19.95
N GLY A 58 9.32 -0.73 20.62
CA GLY A 58 8.82 -0.74 22.00
C GLY A 58 7.39 -0.21 22.18
N GLN A 59 6.65 -0.02 21.08
CA GLN A 59 5.28 0.48 21.08
C GLN A 59 4.36 -0.42 20.23
N PRO A 60 3.08 -0.54 20.56
CA PRO A 60 2.13 -1.27 19.74
C PRO A 60 2.05 -0.70 18.31
N VAL A 61 2.08 -1.59 17.30
CA VAL A 61 1.86 -1.23 15.89
C VAL A 61 0.53 -1.79 15.44
N LEU A 62 -0.41 -0.91 15.14
CA LEU A 62 -1.80 -1.24 14.82
C LEU A 62 -2.03 -1.11 13.30
N VAL A 63 -2.58 -2.16 12.68
CA VAL A 63 -2.95 -2.15 11.26
C VAL A 63 -4.41 -1.75 11.13
N VAL A 64 -4.66 -0.64 10.44
CA VAL A 64 -6.00 -0.06 10.24
C VAL A 64 -6.34 -0.01 8.75
N ASN A 65 -7.36 -0.77 8.34
CA ASN A 65 -7.82 -0.78 6.96
C ASN A 65 -8.86 0.33 6.71
N LYS A 66 -8.61 1.17 5.71
CA LYS A 66 -9.53 2.25 5.29
C LYS A 66 -9.70 2.24 3.76
N PRO A 67 -10.50 1.29 3.25
CA PRO A 67 -10.75 1.19 1.81
C PRO A 67 -11.68 2.29 1.32
N GLY A 68 -11.60 2.61 0.03
CA GLY A 68 -12.56 3.45 -0.67
C GLY A 68 -11.93 4.53 -1.53
N ALA A 69 -12.71 5.01 -2.50
CA ALA A 69 -12.37 6.07 -3.46
C ALA A 69 -10.96 5.92 -4.05
N ASN A 70 -10.62 4.73 -4.56
CA ASN A 70 -9.29 4.43 -5.14
C ASN A 70 -8.14 4.76 -4.19
N SER A 71 -8.24 4.39 -2.92
CA SER A 71 -7.28 4.72 -1.85
C SER A 71 -7.28 6.18 -1.38
N THR A 72 -8.01 7.08 -2.02
CA THR A 72 -7.97 8.52 -1.73
C THR A 72 -8.42 8.84 -0.30
N ILE A 73 -9.38 8.09 0.26
CA ILE A 73 -9.86 8.29 1.64
C ILE A 73 -8.72 8.11 2.64
N ALA A 74 -8.07 6.97 2.61
CA ALA A 74 -6.97 6.65 3.53
C ALA A 74 -5.75 7.54 3.29
N THR A 75 -5.41 7.79 2.02
CA THR A 75 -4.27 8.64 1.65
C THR A 75 -4.45 10.06 2.19
N ARG A 76 -5.66 10.65 2.07
CA ARG A 76 -5.99 11.96 2.65
C ARG A 76 -5.85 11.96 4.17
N GLU A 77 -6.23 10.89 4.83
CA GLU A 77 -6.10 10.80 6.28
C GLU A 77 -4.63 10.83 6.71
N VAL A 78 -3.78 10.05 6.05
CA VAL A 78 -2.33 10.07 6.31
C VAL A 78 -1.75 11.46 6.05
N ALA A 79 -2.12 12.11 4.93
CA ALA A 79 -1.65 13.46 4.61
C ALA A 79 -2.04 14.52 5.64
N ARG A 80 -3.15 14.31 6.36
CA ARG A 80 -3.66 15.22 7.41
C ARG A 80 -3.23 14.83 8.82
N SER A 81 -2.60 13.70 8.98
CA SER A 81 -2.08 13.27 10.28
C SER A 81 -0.91 14.14 10.72
N ALA A 82 -0.66 14.19 12.03
CA ALA A 82 0.52 14.87 12.55
C ALA A 82 1.79 14.24 11.95
N PRO A 83 2.77 15.04 11.53
CA PRO A 83 4.03 14.54 10.94
C PRO A 83 5.02 14.06 12.02
N ASP A 84 4.52 13.33 13.00
CA ASP A 84 5.24 12.84 14.18
C ASP A 84 5.70 11.38 14.06
N GLY A 85 5.47 10.75 12.91
CA GLY A 85 5.85 9.35 12.64
C GLY A 85 4.94 8.30 13.27
N ASN A 86 3.88 8.67 14.00
CA ASN A 86 2.96 7.69 14.61
C ASN A 86 1.84 7.23 13.66
N THR A 87 1.68 7.90 12.52
CA THR A 87 0.77 7.46 11.46
C THR A 87 1.55 7.21 10.18
N ILE A 88 1.59 5.97 9.74
CA ILE A 88 2.30 5.51 8.55
C ILE A 88 1.28 5.03 7.52
N GLY A 89 1.40 5.48 6.27
CA GLY A 89 0.60 4.98 5.16
C GLY A 89 1.30 3.83 4.43
N LEU A 90 0.61 2.71 4.22
CA LEU A 90 1.06 1.67 3.31
C LEU A 90 0.34 1.85 1.98
N PHE A 91 1.08 2.36 1.01
CA PHE A 91 0.57 2.69 -0.32
C PHE A 91 0.99 1.65 -1.35
N ILE A 92 0.18 1.51 -2.39
CA ILE A 92 0.47 0.70 -3.57
C ILE A 92 0.43 1.59 -4.83
N SER A 93 0.56 0.99 -6.01
CA SER A 93 0.56 1.70 -7.30
C SER A 93 -0.55 2.74 -7.48
N ALA A 94 -1.71 2.57 -6.87
CA ALA A 94 -2.80 3.55 -6.92
C ALA A 94 -2.37 4.93 -6.43
N HIS A 95 -1.47 5.04 -5.46
CA HIS A 95 -0.95 6.32 -4.98
C HIS A 95 -0.21 7.10 -6.08
N ALA A 96 0.57 6.41 -6.88
CA ALA A 96 1.30 7.01 -8.01
C ALA A 96 0.40 7.26 -9.24
N ILE A 97 -0.67 6.48 -9.42
CA ILE A 97 -1.55 6.57 -10.58
C ILE A 97 -2.61 7.67 -10.41
N ASN A 98 -3.17 7.81 -9.21
CA ASN A 98 -4.25 8.76 -8.91
C ASN A 98 -4.01 10.20 -9.40
N PRO A 99 -2.82 10.80 -9.27
CA PRO A 99 -2.55 12.15 -9.77
C PRO A 99 -2.74 12.33 -11.27
N HIS A 100 -2.62 11.25 -12.05
CA HIS A 100 -2.72 11.28 -13.51
C HIS A 100 -4.15 11.11 -14.03
N ILE A 101 -5.07 10.67 -13.19
CA ILE A 101 -6.43 10.32 -13.61
C ILE A 101 -7.53 11.04 -12.84
N THR A 102 -7.20 11.58 -11.66
CA THR A 102 -8.15 12.29 -10.81
C THR A 102 -7.92 13.78 -10.95
N LYS A 103 -8.93 14.51 -11.44
CA LYS A 103 -8.84 15.96 -11.69
C LYS A 103 -8.52 16.78 -10.43
N SER A 104 -8.98 16.33 -9.27
CA SER A 104 -8.78 17.01 -7.99
C SER A 104 -8.56 15.98 -6.89
N LEU A 105 -7.35 15.91 -6.37
CA LEU A 105 -7.01 15.12 -5.18
C LEU A 105 -6.98 16.03 -3.95
N PRO A 106 -7.43 15.55 -2.80
CA PRO A 106 -7.40 16.33 -1.55
C PRO A 106 -6.02 16.28 -0.86
N TYR A 107 -4.96 15.96 -1.58
CA TYR A 107 -3.57 15.89 -1.14
C TYR A 107 -2.61 15.99 -2.35
N ASP A 108 -1.37 16.39 -2.08
CA ASP A 108 -0.26 16.32 -3.05
C ASP A 108 0.53 15.02 -2.81
N SER A 109 0.50 14.10 -3.79
CA SER A 109 1.16 12.79 -3.67
C SER A 109 2.68 12.84 -3.49
N LYS A 110 3.32 13.97 -3.79
CA LYS A 110 4.77 14.13 -3.68
C LYS A 110 5.18 14.97 -2.48
N LYS A 111 4.39 15.99 -2.12
CA LYS A 111 4.76 16.97 -1.09
C LYS A 111 4.25 16.61 0.30
N ASP A 112 3.09 15.95 0.38
CA ASP A 112 2.43 15.68 1.66
C ASP A 112 2.92 14.41 2.33
N PHE A 113 3.89 13.70 1.73
CA PHE A 113 4.40 12.41 2.22
C PHE A 113 5.91 12.34 2.19
N THR A 114 6.49 11.79 3.25
CA THR A 114 7.89 11.38 3.30
C THR A 114 7.97 9.87 3.06
N PRO A 115 8.58 9.40 1.95
CA PRO A 115 8.76 7.97 1.70
C PRO A 115 9.75 7.38 2.71
N LEU A 116 9.39 6.26 3.33
CA LEU A 116 10.23 5.56 4.31
C LEU A 116 10.99 4.39 3.68
N ALA A 117 10.26 3.47 3.07
CA ALA A 117 10.83 2.27 2.47
C ALA A 117 9.88 1.63 1.46
N MET A 118 10.44 0.89 0.52
CA MET A 118 9.71 -0.05 -0.31
C MET A 118 9.71 -1.41 0.37
N LEU A 119 8.54 -1.87 0.82
CA LEU A 119 8.43 -3.09 1.61
C LEU A 119 8.50 -4.36 0.77
N ALA A 120 7.96 -4.35 -0.45
CA ALA A 120 7.96 -5.49 -1.35
C ALA A 120 7.73 -5.08 -2.80
N LEU A 121 8.31 -5.86 -3.71
CA LEU A 121 7.94 -5.91 -5.12
C LEU A 121 7.16 -7.20 -5.36
N MET A 122 6.01 -7.08 -6.04
CA MET A 122 5.14 -8.22 -6.26
C MET A 122 4.87 -8.39 -7.75
N PRO A 123 5.23 -9.53 -8.35
CA PRO A 123 4.89 -9.81 -9.74
C PRO A 123 3.36 -9.95 -9.91
N GLY A 124 2.84 -9.45 -11.02
CA GLY A 124 1.47 -9.71 -11.42
C GLY A 124 1.34 -11.10 -12.05
N ILE A 125 0.38 -11.89 -11.60
CA ILE A 125 0.08 -13.21 -12.17
C ILE A 125 -1.36 -13.21 -12.67
N LEU A 126 -1.53 -13.51 -13.96
CA LEU A 126 -2.84 -13.77 -14.55
C LEU A 126 -3.26 -15.20 -14.24
N THR A 127 -4.33 -15.37 -13.50
CA THR A 127 -4.92 -16.67 -13.20
C THR A 127 -6.28 -16.80 -13.85
N VAL A 128 -6.62 -18.01 -14.28
CA VAL A 128 -7.94 -18.35 -14.84
C VAL A 128 -8.61 -19.40 -13.98
N ASN A 129 -9.94 -19.45 -14.02
CA ASN A 129 -10.66 -20.56 -13.42
C ASN A 129 -10.34 -21.85 -14.19
N PRO A 130 -10.13 -23.00 -13.55
CA PRO A 130 -9.84 -24.28 -14.21
C PRO A 130 -10.90 -24.74 -15.22
N SER A 131 -12.14 -24.24 -15.13
CA SER A 131 -13.18 -24.52 -16.09
C SER A 131 -13.05 -23.75 -17.42
N VAL A 132 -12.18 -22.74 -17.48
CA VAL A 132 -11.86 -22.03 -18.73
C VAL A 132 -10.84 -22.87 -19.50
N PRO A 133 -11.17 -23.35 -20.73
CA PRO A 133 -10.34 -24.31 -21.44
C PRO A 133 -9.17 -23.65 -22.17
N VAL A 134 -8.25 -23.03 -21.38
CA VAL A 134 -7.06 -22.35 -21.89
C VAL A 134 -5.84 -22.71 -21.05
N LYS A 135 -4.68 -22.87 -21.68
CA LYS A 135 -3.41 -23.24 -21.04
C LYS A 135 -2.36 -22.14 -21.08
N ASN A 136 -2.56 -21.14 -21.92
CA ASN A 136 -1.63 -20.03 -22.12
C ASN A 136 -2.36 -18.75 -22.56
N LEU A 137 -1.63 -17.65 -22.66
CA LEU A 137 -2.18 -16.35 -23.01
C LEU A 137 -2.74 -16.32 -24.45
N GLN A 138 -2.11 -17.02 -25.38
CA GLN A 138 -2.53 -17.07 -26.79
C GLN A 138 -3.90 -17.72 -26.91
N GLU A 139 -4.12 -18.83 -26.22
CA GLU A 139 -5.42 -19.53 -26.18
C GLU A 139 -6.50 -18.67 -25.49
N LEU A 140 -6.14 -17.93 -24.43
CA LEU A 140 -7.06 -17.00 -23.78
C LEU A 140 -7.50 -15.89 -24.74
N VAL A 141 -6.57 -15.27 -25.46
CA VAL A 141 -6.88 -14.25 -26.46
C VAL A 141 -7.73 -14.82 -27.60
N ALA A 142 -7.42 -16.03 -28.09
CA ALA A 142 -8.21 -16.69 -29.12
C ALA A 142 -9.65 -16.96 -28.63
N LEU A 143 -9.82 -17.46 -27.41
CA LEU A 143 -11.13 -17.68 -26.80
C LEU A 143 -11.92 -16.37 -26.65
N ALA A 144 -11.28 -15.31 -26.18
CA ALA A 144 -11.92 -14.00 -26.02
C ALA A 144 -12.36 -13.40 -27.35
N LYS A 145 -11.57 -13.59 -28.42
CA LYS A 145 -11.96 -13.20 -29.79
C LYS A 145 -13.11 -14.01 -30.34
N ALA A 146 -13.11 -15.33 -30.10
CA ALA A 146 -14.16 -16.23 -30.56
C ALA A 146 -15.51 -16.03 -29.85
N LYS A 147 -15.47 -15.57 -28.59
CA LYS A 147 -16.64 -15.37 -27.73
C LYS A 147 -16.58 -14.02 -26.99
N PRO A 148 -16.77 -12.90 -27.69
CA PRO A 148 -16.71 -11.57 -27.08
C PRO A 148 -17.69 -11.42 -25.90
N GLY A 149 -17.28 -10.72 -24.83
CA GLY A 149 -18.11 -10.43 -23.67
C GLY A 149 -18.44 -11.62 -22.75
N THR A 150 -18.00 -12.86 -23.10
CA THR A 150 -18.28 -14.05 -22.27
C THR A 150 -17.30 -14.23 -21.10
N LEU A 151 -16.12 -13.61 -21.18
CA LEU A 151 -15.13 -13.64 -20.12
C LEU A 151 -15.24 -12.38 -19.26
N ALA A 152 -15.01 -12.54 -17.97
CA ALA A 152 -14.91 -11.41 -17.04
C ALA A 152 -13.62 -11.52 -16.22
N TYR A 153 -13.06 -10.38 -15.82
CA TYR A 153 -11.93 -10.34 -14.90
C TYR A 153 -12.22 -9.52 -13.66
N GLY A 154 -11.69 -9.97 -12.53
CA GLY A 154 -11.81 -9.28 -11.26
C GLY A 154 -10.63 -8.36 -10.99
N THR A 155 -10.92 -7.18 -10.47
CA THR A 155 -9.90 -6.27 -9.94
C THR A 155 -10.17 -5.98 -8.48
N PRO A 156 -9.14 -5.69 -7.66
CA PRO A 156 -9.35 -5.26 -6.28
C PRO A 156 -10.00 -3.86 -6.18
N GLY A 157 -10.40 -3.30 -7.31
CA GLY A 157 -10.89 -1.93 -7.41
C GLY A 157 -9.75 -0.90 -7.33
N GLY A 158 -10.01 0.31 -7.79
CA GLY A 158 -9.07 1.43 -7.73
C GLY A 158 -7.79 1.17 -8.49
N LEU A 159 -7.70 1.58 -9.69
CA LEU A 159 -6.55 1.64 -10.63
C LEU A 159 -5.24 1.03 -10.11
N THR A 160 -5.31 -0.26 -9.80
CA THR A 160 -4.13 -1.04 -9.42
C THR A 160 -3.31 -1.38 -10.66
N SER A 161 -2.03 -1.70 -10.48
CA SER A 161 -1.18 -2.17 -11.59
C SER A 161 -1.78 -3.40 -12.29
N GLY A 162 -2.46 -4.28 -11.55
CA GLY A 162 -3.17 -5.42 -12.12
C GLY A 162 -4.29 -5.02 -13.07
N GLN A 163 -5.12 -4.05 -12.68
CA GLN A 163 -6.17 -3.51 -13.54
C GLN A 163 -5.58 -2.88 -14.80
N LEU A 164 -4.57 -2.02 -14.66
CA LEU A 164 -3.93 -1.39 -15.82
C LEU A 164 -3.33 -2.41 -16.77
N SER A 165 -2.68 -3.46 -16.25
CA SER A 165 -2.12 -4.54 -17.09
C SER A 165 -3.21 -5.27 -17.88
N MET A 166 -4.36 -5.55 -17.26
CA MET A 166 -5.51 -6.17 -17.96
C MET A 166 -6.11 -5.23 -19.00
N GLN A 167 -6.32 -3.98 -18.68
CA GLN A 167 -6.80 -2.97 -19.62
C GLN A 167 -5.86 -2.84 -20.83
N TYR A 168 -4.56 -2.85 -20.58
CA TYR A 168 -3.55 -2.81 -21.63
C TYR A 168 -3.58 -4.07 -22.51
N LEU A 169 -3.69 -5.27 -21.90
CA LEU A 169 -3.84 -6.54 -22.61
C LEU A 169 -5.10 -6.53 -23.50
N ILE A 170 -6.25 -6.13 -22.95
CA ILE A 170 -7.52 -6.05 -23.66
C ILE A 170 -7.39 -5.14 -24.89
N LYS A 171 -6.77 -3.97 -24.70
CA LYS A 171 -6.53 -3.01 -25.79
C LYS A 171 -5.60 -3.55 -26.87
N LEU A 172 -4.45 -4.12 -26.48
CA LEU A 172 -3.46 -4.67 -27.42
C LEU A 172 -3.99 -5.86 -28.22
N ALA A 173 -4.72 -6.76 -27.55
CA ALA A 173 -5.28 -7.95 -28.17
C ALA A 173 -6.58 -7.68 -28.94
N ALA A 174 -7.16 -6.49 -28.81
CA ALA A 174 -8.46 -6.11 -29.34
C ALA A 174 -9.54 -7.13 -28.99
N VAL A 175 -9.70 -7.44 -27.70
CA VAL A 175 -10.67 -8.39 -27.15
C VAL A 175 -11.67 -7.70 -26.23
N ASP A 176 -12.84 -8.31 -26.07
CA ASP A 176 -13.89 -7.87 -25.15
C ASP A 176 -13.93 -8.80 -23.92
N ILE A 177 -13.44 -8.29 -22.79
CA ILE A 177 -13.43 -8.98 -21.49
C ILE A 177 -13.96 -8.01 -20.44
N THR A 178 -15.05 -8.36 -19.76
CA THR A 178 -15.76 -7.49 -18.83
C THR A 178 -14.99 -7.32 -17.51
N GLU A 179 -14.81 -6.08 -17.06
CA GLU A 179 -14.22 -5.79 -15.75
C GLU A 179 -15.26 -5.87 -14.63
N ILE A 180 -14.88 -6.49 -13.51
CA ILE A 180 -15.66 -6.53 -12.26
C ILE A 180 -14.77 -6.01 -11.13
N GLY A 181 -15.08 -4.80 -10.63
CA GLY A 181 -14.36 -4.17 -9.52
C GLY A 181 -14.84 -4.66 -8.16
N TYR A 182 -13.89 -4.99 -7.26
CA TYR A 182 -14.13 -5.37 -5.88
C TYR A 182 -13.48 -4.37 -4.91
N LYS A 183 -13.90 -4.39 -3.64
CA LYS A 183 -13.34 -3.52 -2.59
C LYS A 183 -12.05 -4.14 -1.98
N GLY A 184 -11.12 -4.59 -2.83
CA GLY A 184 -9.84 -5.18 -2.42
C GLY A 184 -9.61 -6.59 -3.00
N GLY A 185 -8.38 -7.10 -2.82
CA GLY A 185 -7.96 -8.39 -3.39
C GLY A 185 -8.65 -9.61 -2.75
N GLY A 186 -8.93 -9.56 -1.44
CA GLY A 186 -9.62 -10.67 -0.75
C GLY A 186 -10.97 -11.00 -1.38
N PRO A 187 -11.93 -10.06 -1.44
CA PRO A 187 -13.22 -10.26 -2.11
C PRO A 187 -13.11 -10.68 -3.58
N ALA A 188 -12.10 -10.19 -4.32
CA ALA A 188 -11.88 -10.60 -5.71
C ALA A 188 -11.44 -12.07 -5.81
N LEU A 189 -10.59 -12.52 -4.88
CA LEU A 189 -10.12 -13.91 -4.81
C LEU A 189 -11.24 -14.91 -4.55
N GLU A 190 -12.17 -14.60 -3.66
CA GLU A 190 -13.33 -15.45 -3.36
C GLU A 190 -14.19 -15.69 -4.61
N ARG A 191 -14.32 -14.68 -5.47
CA ARG A 191 -15.09 -14.78 -6.72
C ARG A 191 -14.40 -15.57 -7.82
N ARG A 192 -13.11 -15.89 -7.70
CA ARG A 192 -12.41 -16.80 -8.65
C ARG A 192 -13.11 -18.16 -8.82
N LYS A 193 -13.94 -18.57 -7.89
CA LYS A 193 -14.73 -19.80 -7.95
C LYS A 193 -15.81 -19.81 -9.04
N PHE A 194 -16.17 -18.64 -9.61
CA PHE A 194 -17.17 -18.56 -10.66
C PHE A 194 -16.59 -18.89 -12.04
N ARG A 195 -17.36 -19.62 -12.87
CA ARG A 195 -16.99 -19.95 -14.25
C ARG A 195 -16.67 -18.68 -15.06
N HIS A 196 -15.67 -18.77 -15.93
CA HIS A 196 -15.25 -17.70 -16.84
C HIS A 196 -14.63 -16.46 -16.17
N PHE A 197 -14.13 -16.59 -14.95
CA PHE A 197 -13.51 -15.50 -14.20
C PHE A 197 -11.99 -15.55 -14.29
N LEU A 198 -11.40 -14.45 -14.69
CA LEU A 198 -9.96 -14.20 -14.72
C LEU A 198 -9.58 -13.33 -13.52
N LEU A 199 -8.38 -13.46 -13.01
CA LEU A 199 -7.90 -12.61 -11.93
C LEU A 199 -6.42 -12.34 -12.12
N LEU A 200 -6.06 -11.06 -12.23
CA LEU A 200 -4.67 -10.64 -12.14
C LEU A 200 -4.35 -10.30 -10.68
N LEU A 201 -3.60 -11.20 -10.04
CA LEU A 201 -3.14 -11.06 -8.67
C LEU A 201 -1.69 -10.64 -8.62
N HIS A 202 -1.38 -9.79 -7.64
CA HIS A 202 -0.01 -9.69 -7.15
C HIS A 202 0.19 -10.84 -6.16
N ALA A 203 0.96 -11.85 -6.55
CA ALA A 203 1.25 -12.98 -5.67
C ALA A 203 2.33 -12.56 -4.68
N LEU A 204 2.04 -12.67 -3.38
CA LEU A 204 3.07 -12.78 -2.37
C LEU A 204 3.72 -14.15 -2.51
N TRP A 205 4.97 -14.20 -2.93
CA TRP A 205 5.74 -15.42 -2.87
C TRP A 205 5.99 -15.77 -1.40
N ARG A 206 5.72 -17.00 -0.99
CA ARG A 206 5.73 -17.50 0.39
C ARG A 206 7.11 -17.51 1.07
N HIS A 207 8.14 -16.97 0.44
CA HIS A 207 9.53 -17.01 0.94
C HIS A 207 10.20 -15.63 0.87
N VAL A 208 9.60 -14.62 1.48
CA VAL A 208 10.37 -13.44 1.86
C VAL A 208 10.85 -13.66 3.29
N THR A 209 12.05 -14.19 3.44
CA THR A 209 12.78 -14.16 4.71
C THR A 209 13.29 -12.74 4.87
N LEU A 210 12.55 -11.88 5.56
CA LEU A 210 13.04 -10.59 6.00
C LEU A 210 14.14 -10.84 7.06
N ARG A 211 15.39 -10.89 6.64
CA ARG A 211 16.53 -10.73 7.54
C ARG A 211 16.71 -9.24 7.79
N LEU A 212 16.20 -8.77 8.89
CA LEU A 212 16.62 -7.49 9.46
C LEU A 212 18.00 -7.71 10.09
N GLY A 213 19.05 -7.63 9.28
CA GLY A 213 20.44 -7.63 9.75
C GLY A 213 20.93 -6.19 9.91
N PRO A 214 21.99 -5.94 10.70
CA PRO A 214 22.53 -4.60 10.94
C PRO A 214 23.38 -4.04 9.80
N SER A 215 23.22 -4.49 8.58
CA SER A 215 23.93 -3.97 7.41
C SER A 215 23.01 -3.84 6.20
N ASN A 216 23.17 -2.72 5.50
CA ASN A 216 22.42 -2.24 4.35
C ASN A 216 22.56 -3.09 3.06
N ASP A 217 22.45 -4.39 3.13
CA ASP A 217 22.47 -5.24 1.94
C ASP A 217 21.06 -5.71 1.60
N VAL A 218 20.41 -4.95 0.72
CA VAL A 218 19.25 -5.40 -0.03
C VAL A 218 19.79 -6.12 -1.27
N SER A 219 20.03 -7.42 -1.17
CA SER A 219 20.20 -8.26 -2.35
C SER A 219 18.82 -8.64 -2.87
N VAL A 220 18.53 -8.23 -4.09
CA VAL A 220 17.35 -8.58 -4.90
C VAL A 220 17.45 -10.02 -5.38
#